data_ffd92975b151e34322a4a3ac38cd58d9
#
_entry.id   ffd92975b151e34322a4a3ac38cd58d9
#
_cell.length_a   1.000
_cell.length_b   1.000
_cell.length_c   1.000
_cell.angle_alpha   90.00
_cell.angle_beta   90.00
_cell.angle_gamma   90.00
#
_symmetry.space_group_name_H-M   'P 1'
#
loop_
_entity.id
_entity.type
_entity.pdbx_description
1 polymer ?
#
loop_
_entity_poly.entity_id
_entity_poly.type
_entity_poly.pdbx_seq_one_letter_code
_entity_poly.pdbx_strand_id
1 'polypeptide(L)'
;MLALVFLSGCSGKDEQMDRCMALRADLLACESCIFDALVTADYGDVLQSFSVRCEGSSNGSLGFEVMNPETIAGITGRFANGKGELTFDDAALSFPLLADDQITPVSAPWILLNTLLGGYLTACTMEEDLLHLTIHDSYEDDALQLEIWLDGEDAPVQAEMIYCGRRIITMEVENFRIQ
;
A
#
# COMPACT_ATOMS: atom_id res chain seq x y z
N MET A 1 -34.22 -22.41 38.15
CA MET A 1 -32.95 -21.69 38.08
C MET A 1 -32.49 -21.76 36.61
N LEU A 2 -32.75 -20.69 35.86
CA LEU A 2 -32.50 -20.65 34.40
C LEU A 2 -31.16 -19.94 34.21
N ALA A 3 -30.13 -20.66 33.74
CA ALA A 3 -28.83 -20.08 33.43
C ALA A 3 -28.89 -19.42 32.06
N LEU A 4 -28.85 -18.08 32.03
CA LEU A 4 -28.60 -17.33 30.80
C LEU A 4 -27.11 -17.45 30.43
N VAL A 5 -26.80 -18.20 29.39
CA VAL A 5 -25.49 -18.18 28.75
C VAL A 5 -25.45 -16.98 27.81
N PHE A 6 -24.71 -15.95 28.19
CA PHE A 6 -24.36 -14.84 27.31
C PHE A 6 -23.31 -15.34 26.30
N LEU A 7 -23.73 -15.53 25.08
CA LEU A 7 -22.85 -15.68 23.91
C LEU A 7 -22.33 -14.28 23.51
N SER A 8 -21.29 -13.81 24.16
CA SER A 8 -20.54 -12.65 23.73
C SER A 8 -19.32 -13.12 22.93
N GLY A 9 -19.45 -13.18 21.63
CA GLY A 9 -18.33 -13.54 20.78
C GLY A 9 -18.67 -13.45 19.32
N CYS A 10 -18.49 -12.26 18.72
CA CYS A 10 -18.21 -12.01 17.30
C CYS A 10 -18.21 -10.51 16.92
N SER A 11 -18.44 -9.57 17.86
CA SER A 11 -18.59 -8.16 17.49
C SER A 11 -17.27 -7.49 17.01
N GLY A 12 -16.11 -7.95 17.48
CA GLY A 12 -14.84 -7.29 17.17
C GLY A 12 -14.35 -7.52 15.74
N LYS A 13 -14.58 -8.69 15.16
CA LYS A 13 -14.15 -8.98 13.77
C LYS A 13 -15.00 -8.24 12.73
N ASP A 14 -16.26 -8.07 13.00
CA ASP A 14 -17.18 -7.34 12.11
C ASP A 14 -16.81 -5.85 12.09
N GLU A 15 -16.49 -5.25 13.25
CA GLU A 15 -16.06 -3.86 13.37
C GLU A 15 -14.73 -3.58 12.64
N GLN A 16 -13.75 -4.48 12.74
CA GLN A 16 -12.46 -4.37 12.02
C GLN A 16 -12.65 -4.42 10.51
N MET A 17 -13.47 -5.35 10.04
CA MET A 17 -13.82 -5.48 8.63
C MET A 17 -14.55 -4.22 8.13
N ASP A 18 -15.49 -3.69 8.90
CA ASP A 18 -16.24 -2.49 8.56
C ASP A 18 -15.31 -1.28 8.40
N ARG A 19 -14.32 -1.12 9.28
CA ARG A 19 -13.29 -0.06 9.17
C ARG A 19 -12.49 -0.18 7.86
N CYS A 20 -12.00 -1.37 7.53
CA CYS A 20 -11.28 -1.60 6.28
C CYS A 20 -12.15 -1.29 5.05
N MET A 21 -13.42 -1.72 5.07
CA MET A 21 -14.34 -1.48 3.96
C MET A 21 -14.74 -0.01 3.85
N ALA A 22 -14.81 0.73 4.97
CA ALA A 22 -15.04 2.17 4.98
C ALA A 22 -13.86 2.92 4.31
N LEU A 23 -12.61 2.64 4.71
CA LEU A 23 -11.43 3.21 4.06
C LEU A 23 -11.44 2.95 2.53
N ARG A 24 -11.74 1.72 2.12
CA ARG A 24 -11.85 1.38 0.68
C ARG A 24 -12.94 2.18 -0.01
N ALA A 25 -14.11 2.33 0.62
CA ALA A 25 -15.22 3.11 0.07
C ALA A 25 -14.83 4.60 -0.08
N ASP A 26 -14.15 5.17 0.90
CA ASP A 26 -13.67 6.56 0.85
C ASP A 26 -12.62 6.75 -0.26
N LEU A 27 -11.67 5.82 -0.41
CA LEU A 27 -10.70 5.83 -1.50
C LEU A 27 -11.34 5.70 -2.88
N LEU A 28 -12.40 4.90 -3.02
CA LEU A 28 -13.13 4.75 -4.28
C LEU A 28 -13.99 5.97 -4.62
N ALA A 29 -14.38 6.76 -3.62
CA ALA A 29 -15.23 7.94 -3.77
C ALA A 29 -14.43 9.25 -3.88
N CYS A 30 -13.15 9.26 -3.53
CA CYS A 30 -12.34 10.47 -3.48
C CYS A 30 -11.93 10.98 -4.86
N GLU A 31 -11.61 12.27 -4.95
CA GLU A 31 -10.95 12.84 -6.12
C GLU A 31 -9.46 12.48 -6.13
N SER A 32 -8.81 12.60 -4.96
CA SER A 32 -7.42 12.21 -4.79
C SER A 32 -7.11 11.76 -3.35
N CYS A 33 -6.01 11.04 -3.20
CA CYS A 33 -5.37 10.82 -1.91
C CYS A 33 -3.90 11.22 -2.00
N ILE A 34 -3.38 11.83 -0.94
CA ILE A 34 -2.00 12.32 -0.86
C ILE A 34 -1.31 11.64 0.31
N PHE A 35 -0.07 11.22 0.13
CA PHE A 35 0.76 10.68 1.21
C PHE A 35 2.25 10.79 0.88
N ASP A 36 3.07 10.79 1.92
CA ASP A 36 4.51 10.63 1.82
C ASP A 36 4.86 9.18 2.17
N ALA A 37 5.86 8.59 1.51
CA ALA A 37 6.29 7.22 1.79
C ALA A 37 7.83 7.13 1.83
N LEU A 38 8.36 6.48 2.86
CA LEU A 38 9.73 6.00 2.90
C LEU A 38 9.73 4.54 2.44
N VAL A 39 10.25 4.29 1.26
CA VAL A 39 10.32 2.95 0.66
C VAL A 39 11.68 2.35 0.90
N THR A 40 11.74 1.14 1.44
CA THR A 40 12.96 0.35 1.61
C THR A 40 12.80 -0.99 0.92
N ALA A 41 13.64 -1.26 -0.07
CA ALA A 41 13.68 -2.52 -0.81
C ALA A 41 14.91 -3.34 -0.42
N ASP A 42 14.68 -4.61 -0.08
CA ASP A 42 15.70 -5.59 0.30
C ASP A 42 15.72 -6.76 -0.70
N TYR A 43 16.70 -6.73 -1.57
CA TYR A 43 16.96 -7.82 -2.53
C TYR A 43 18.06 -8.78 -2.07
N GLY A 44 18.43 -8.75 -0.79
CA GLY A 44 19.45 -9.59 -0.17
C GLY A 44 20.83 -8.93 -0.21
N ASP A 45 21.43 -8.82 -1.38
CA ASP A 45 22.76 -8.19 -1.54
C ASP A 45 22.69 -6.66 -1.66
N VAL A 46 21.50 -6.13 -1.96
CA VAL A 46 21.27 -4.69 -2.18
C VAL A 46 20.11 -4.22 -1.34
N LEU A 47 20.37 -3.24 -0.48
CA LEU A 47 19.36 -2.49 0.26
C LEU A 47 19.28 -1.08 -0.34
N GLN A 48 18.07 -0.68 -0.76
CA GLN A 48 17.79 0.65 -1.30
C GLN A 48 16.69 1.31 -0.49
N SER A 49 16.88 2.58 -0.16
CA SER A 49 15.87 3.37 0.52
C SER A 49 15.74 4.75 -0.11
N PHE A 50 14.51 5.21 -0.29
CA PHE A 50 14.22 6.53 -0.82
C PHE A 50 12.85 7.00 -0.31
N SER A 51 12.65 8.32 -0.24
CA SER A 51 11.34 8.87 0.11
C SER A 51 10.68 9.52 -1.10
N VAL A 52 9.37 9.39 -1.17
CA VAL A 52 8.52 9.92 -2.23
C VAL A 52 7.32 10.63 -1.66
N ARG A 53 6.88 11.69 -2.34
CA ARG A 53 5.56 12.27 -2.18
C ARG A 53 4.66 11.75 -3.27
N CYS A 54 3.47 11.29 -2.90
CA CYS A 54 2.53 10.62 -3.78
C CYS A 54 1.19 11.33 -3.83
N GLU A 55 0.59 11.36 -5.02
CA GLU A 55 -0.80 11.76 -5.25
C GLU A 55 -1.49 10.68 -6.08
N GLY A 56 -2.43 9.99 -5.46
CA GLY A 56 -3.20 8.91 -6.06
C GLY A 56 -4.63 9.34 -6.36
N SER A 57 -5.34 8.58 -7.18
CA SER A 57 -6.76 8.81 -7.47
C SER A 57 -7.57 7.52 -7.41
N SER A 58 -8.89 7.66 -7.28
CA SER A 58 -9.82 6.53 -7.21
C SER A 58 -9.81 5.60 -8.43
N ASN A 59 -9.29 6.07 -9.57
CA ASN A 59 -9.11 5.23 -10.77
C ASN A 59 -7.83 4.38 -10.75
N GLY A 60 -7.07 4.40 -9.64
CA GLY A 60 -5.84 3.64 -9.48
C GLY A 60 -4.62 4.25 -10.16
N SER A 61 -4.67 5.48 -10.67
CA SER A 61 -3.47 6.18 -11.10
C SER A 61 -2.75 6.82 -9.92
N LEU A 62 -1.42 6.94 -9.99
CA LEU A 62 -0.61 7.58 -8.97
C LEU A 62 0.53 8.35 -9.61
N GLY A 63 0.66 9.64 -9.25
CA GLY A 63 1.84 10.46 -9.49
C GLY A 63 2.74 10.44 -8.27
N PHE A 64 4.04 10.60 -8.48
CA PHE A 64 5.00 10.72 -7.37
C PHE A 64 6.17 11.63 -7.72
N GLU A 65 6.81 12.15 -6.69
CA GLU A 65 8.08 12.90 -6.73
C GLU A 65 9.03 12.31 -5.70
N VAL A 66 10.26 12.01 -6.11
CA VAL A 66 11.32 11.56 -5.21
C VAL A 66 11.86 12.75 -4.42
N MET A 67 11.81 12.64 -3.09
CA MET A 67 12.25 13.68 -2.16
C MET A 67 13.67 13.44 -1.64
N ASN A 68 14.06 12.19 -1.43
CA ASN A 68 15.38 11.77 -0.94
C ASN A 68 15.78 10.42 -1.55
N PRO A 69 17.11 10.12 -1.64
CA PRO A 69 18.24 10.99 -1.36
C PRO A 69 18.44 12.09 -2.42
N GLU A 70 19.23 13.12 -2.11
CA GLU A 70 19.50 14.27 -3.00
C GLU A 70 19.97 13.85 -4.40
N THR A 71 20.66 12.72 -4.52
CA THR A 71 21.18 12.20 -5.81
C THR A 71 20.11 11.85 -6.82
N ILE A 72 18.88 11.61 -6.39
CA ILE A 72 17.72 11.26 -7.22
C ILE A 72 16.49 12.13 -6.91
N ALA A 73 16.64 13.12 -6.03
CA ALA A 73 15.55 14.04 -5.71
C ALA A 73 15.12 14.83 -6.96
N GLY A 74 13.81 15.10 -7.05
CA GLY A 74 13.22 15.78 -8.21
C GLY A 74 12.89 14.85 -9.39
N ILE A 75 13.24 13.55 -9.32
CA ILE A 75 12.67 12.58 -10.25
C ILE A 75 11.17 12.52 -10.00
N THR A 76 10.37 12.73 -11.02
CA THR A 76 8.92 12.54 -10.98
C THR A 76 8.51 11.32 -11.78
N GLY A 77 7.36 10.77 -11.47
CA GLY A 77 6.82 9.66 -12.23
C GLY A 77 5.33 9.53 -12.09
N ARG A 78 4.78 8.66 -12.94
CA ARG A 78 3.36 8.36 -12.94
C ARG A 78 3.12 6.89 -13.24
N PHE A 79 2.18 6.33 -12.53
CA PHE A 79 1.61 5.01 -12.82
C PHE A 79 0.17 5.17 -13.30
N ALA A 80 -0.14 4.54 -14.42
CA ALA A 80 -1.50 4.47 -14.94
C ALA A 80 -1.64 3.23 -15.83
N ASN A 81 -2.77 2.53 -15.73
CA ASN A 81 -3.07 1.34 -16.54
C ASN A 81 -1.96 0.27 -16.53
N GLY A 82 -1.38 0.01 -15.37
CA GLY A 82 -0.34 -1.01 -15.19
C GLY A 82 1.02 -0.68 -15.81
N LYS A 83 1.29 0.60 -16.13
CA LYS A 83 2.57 1.08 -16.67
C LYS A 83 3.11 2.22 -15.82
N GLY A 84 4.42 2.23 -15.65
CA GLY A 84 5.16 3.31 -15.03
C GLY A 84 5.90 4.17 -16.05
N GLU A 85 5.93 5.46 -15.80
CA GLU A 85 6.72 6.44 -16.55
C GLU A 85 7.49 7.31 -15.54
N LEU A 86 8.80 7.46 -15.74
CA LEU A 86 9.67 8.36 -14.98
C LEU A 86 10.03 9.55 -15.86
N THR A 87 10.10 10.72 -15.28
CA THR A 87 10.57 11.95 -15.92
C THR A 87 11.68 12.56 -15.09
N PHE A 88 12.80 12.86 -15.75
CA PHE A 88 13.95 13.54 -15.17
C PHE A 88 14.62 14.39 -16.25
N ASP A 89 14.90 15.68 -15.99
CA ASP A 89 15.54 16.63 -16.92
C ASP A 89 14.90 16.60 -18.34
N ASP A 90 13.57 16.67 -18.41
CA ASP A 90 12.79 16.60 -19.66
C ASP A 90 12.92 15.27 -20.45
N ALA A 91 13.60 14.28 -19.90
CA ALA A 91 13.65 12.93 -20.46
C ALA A 91 12.60 12.03 -19.78
N ALA A 92 11.81 11.31 -20.58
CA ALA A 92 10.84 10.34 -20.09
C ALA A 92 11.32 8.91 -20.36
N LEU A 93 11.22 8.04 -19.34
CA LEU A 93 11.52 6.63 -19.43
C LEU A 93 10.30 5.81 -18.98
N SER A 94 9.78 4.99 -19.86
CA SER A 94 8.74 4.02 -19.52
C SER A 94 9.36 2.73 -18.98
N PHE A 95 8.79 2.15 -17.93
CA PHE A 95 9.28 0.91 -17.35
C PHE A 95 8.11 0.00 -16.93
N PRO A 96 8.31 -1.31 -16.89
CA PRO A 96 7.31 -2.25 -16.38
C PRO A 96 7.25 -2.18 -14.86
N LEU A 97 6.11 -2.59 -14.28
CA LEU A 97 5.96 -2.72 -12.82
C LEU A 97 6.88 -3.80 -12.24
N LEU A 98 7.11 -4.85 -13.02
CA LEU A 98 8.06 -5.92 -12.72
C LEU A 98 9.23 -5.81 -13.69
N ALA A 99 10.44 -5.84 -13.17
CA ALA A 99 11.67 -5.97 -13.94
C ALA A 99 12.36 -7.27 -13.52
N ASP A 100 12.62 -8.18 -14.50
CA ASP A 100 13.25 -9.47 -14.27
C ASP A 100 12.56 -10.30 -13.16
N ASP A 101 11.22 -10.35 -13.18
CA ASP A 101 10.36 -10.99 -12.17
C ASP A 101 10.47 -10.39 -10.75
N GLN A 102 11.04 -9.20 -10.63
CA GLN A 102 11.13 -8.46 -9.37
C GLN A 102 10.27 -7.19 -9.42
N ILE A 103 9.64 -6.88 -8.29
CA ILE A 103 8.89 -5.63 -8.16
C ILE A 103 9.87 -4.47 -8.17
N THR A 104 9.64 -3.51 -9.07
CA THR A 104 10.41 -2.27 -9.10
C THR A 104 10.09 -1.44 -7.84
N PRO A 105 11.07 -1.05 -6.98
CA PRO A 105 10.78 -0.39 -5.71
C PRO A 105 9.94 0.87 -5.85
N VAL A 106 10.13 1.62 -6.93
CA VAL A 106 9.38 2.85 -7.22
C VAL A 106 7.90 2.60 -7.49
N SER A 107 7.49 1.35 -7.80
CA SER A 107 6.08 0.99 -7.97
C SER A 107 5.36 0.69 -6.64
N ALA A 108 6.08 0.57 -5.53
CA ALA A 108 5.51 0.19 -4.25
C ALA A 108 4.35 1.09 -3.77
N PRO A 109 4.43 2.44 -3.82
CA PRO A 109 3.30 3.29 -3.44
C PRO A 109 2.06 3.10 -4.31
N TRP A 110 2.26 2.83 -5.61
CA TRP A 110 1.18 2.52 -6.54
C TRP A 110 0.54 1.17 -6.23
N ILE A 111 1.35 0.15 -5.93
CA ILE A 111 0.87 -1.18 -5.53
C ILE A 111 0.05 -1.07 -4.23
N LEU A 112 0.53 -0.32 -3.22
CA LEU A 112 -0.22 -0.06 -1.99
C LEU A 112 -1.62 0.51 -2.30
N LEU A 113 -1.69 1.60 -3.08
CA LEU A 113 -2.95 2.24 -3.44
C LEU A 113 -3.90 1.27 -4.16
N ASN A 114 -3.41 0.57 -5.19
CA ASN A 114 -4.26 -0.33 -5.98
C ASN A 114 -4.72 -1.55 -5.19
N THR A 115 -3.90 -2.05 -4.27
CA THR A 115 -4.26 -3.14 -3.38
C THR A 115 -5.32 -2.70 -2.36
N LEU A 116 -5.23 -1.49 -1.82
CA LEU A 116 -6.28 -0.92 -0.98
C LEU A 116 -7.60 -0.74 -1.74
N LEU A 117 -7.53 -0.27 -2.99
CA LEU A 117 -8.72 -0.07 -3.84
C LEU A 117 -9.41 -1.38 -4.24
N GLY A 118 -8.67 -2.42 -4.58
CA GLY A 118 -9.26 -3.60 -5.24
C GLY A 118 -8.68 -4.96 -4.86
N GLY A 119 -7.69 -5.04 -3.97
CA GLY A 119 -7.11 -6.31 -3.54
C GLY A 119 -8.05 -7.18 -2.71
N TYR A 120 -7.72 -8.46 -2.60
CA TYR A 120 -8.49 -9.46 -1.87
C TYR A 120 -8.10 -9.48 -0.40
N LEU A 121 -8.95 -8.90 0.46
CA LEU A 121 -8.74 -8.89 1.91
C LEU A 121 -8.92 -10.32 2.44
N THR A 122 -7.85 -10.89 2.98
CA THR A 122 -7.83 -12.26 3.51
C THR A 122 -7.82 -12.31 5.03
N ALA A 123 -7.28 -11.28 5.69
CA ALA A 123 -7.34 -11.14 7.13
C ALA A 123 -7.44 -9.67 7.55
N CYS A 124 -8.06 -9.46 8.71
CA CYS A 124 -8.21 -8.16 9.35
C CYS A 124 -8.20 -8.39 10.86
N THR A 125 -7.17 -7.89 11.55
CA THR A 125 -6.96 -8.13 12.99
C THR A 125 -6.38 -6.89 13.66
N MET A 126 -6.59 -6.75 14.99
CA MET A 126 -5.87 -5.73 15.75
C MET A 126 -4.50 -6.28 16.15
N GLU A 127 -3.48 -5.49 15.93
CA GLU A 127 -2.11 -5.73 16.40
C GLU A 127 -1.68 -4.51 17.21
N GLU A 128 -1.61 -4.67 18.54
CA GLU A 128 -1.50 -3.55 19.47
C GLU A 128 -2.64 -2.53 19.26
N ASP A 129 -2.32 -1.31 18.89
CA ASP A 129 -3.29 -0.23 18.63
C ASP A 129 -3.55 0.00 17.13
N LEU A 130 -2.96 -0.82 16.25
CA LEU A 130 -3.08 -0.72 14.80
C LEU A 130 -4.04 -1.76 14.24
N LEU A 131 -4.77 -1.41 13.21
CA LEU A 131 -5.56 -2.36 12.44
C LEU A 131 -4.68 -2.97 11.35
N HIS A 132 -4.37 -4.25 11.48
CA HIS A 132 -3.52 -4.99 10.57
C HIS A 132 -4.36 -5.74 9.53
N LEU A 133 -4.06 -5.50 8.26
CA LEU A 133 -4.72 -6.07 7.10
C LEU A 133 -3.77 -6.95 6.32
N THR A 134 -4.20 -8.15 5.94
CA THR A 134 -3.54 -8.97 4.93
C THR A 134 -4.36 -8.94 3.65
N ILE A 135 -3.77 -8.44 2.57
CA ILE A 135 -4.44 -8.28 1.27
C ILE A 135 -3.58 -8.92 0.19
N HIS A 136 -4.20 -9.70 -0.71
CA HIS A 136 -3.55 -10.28 -1.88
C HIS A 136 -3.97 -9.53 -3.15
N ASP A 137 -3.07 -9.37 -4.10
CA ASP A 137 -3.35 -8.71 -5.38
C ASP A 137 -4.14 -9.62 -6.34
N SER A 138 -4.04 -10.93 -6.17
CA SER A 138 -4.73 -11.93 -7.00
C SER A 138 -5.07 -13.20 -6.21
N TYR A 139 -5.70 -14.17 -6.85
CA TYR A 139 -5.98 -15.50 -6.30
C TYR A 139 -4.96 -16.56 -6.77
N GLU A 140 -3.90 -16.15 -7.45
CA GLU A 140 -2.86 -17.07 -7.93
C GLU A 140 -1.95 -17.53 -6.79
N ASP A 141 -1.28 -18.65 -6.96
CA ASP A 141 -0.40 -19.23 -5.94
C ASP A 141 0.84 -18.35 -5.66
N ASP A 142 1.22 -17.49 -6.63
CA ASP A 142 2.33 -16.55 -6.55
C ASP A 142 1.85 -15.10 -6.34
N ALA A 143 0.61 -14.93 -5.84
CA ALA A 143 0.05 -13.61 -5.55
C ALA A 143 0.98 -12.79 -4.65
N LEU A 144 1.07 -11.50 -4.95
CA LEU A 144 1.71 -10.55 -4.07
C LEU A 144 0.83 -10.34 -2.84
N GLN A 145 1.40 -10.55 -1.66
CA GLN A 145 0.77 -10.31 -0.38
C GLN A 145 1.24 -8.96 0.16
N LEU A 146 0.29 -8.13 0.58
CA LEU A 146 0.54 -6.91 1.32
C LEU A 146 0.04 -7.08 2.76
N GLU A 147 0.91 -6.76 3.70
CA GLU A 147 0.57 -6.51 5.09
C GLU A 147 0.52 -4.99 5.28
N ILE A 148 -0.60 -4.47 5.78
CA ILE A 148 -0.83 -3.03 5.92
C ILE A 148 -1.32 -2.74 7.33
N TRP A 149 -0.72 -1.76 7.99
CA TRP A 149 -1.14 -1.30 9.32
C TRP A 149 -1.79 0.07 9.18
N LEU A 150 -2.99 0.19 9.74
CA LEU A 150 -3.75 1.43 9.82
C LEU A 150 -3.76 1.93 11.26
N ASP A 151 -3.68 3.23 11.42
CA ASP A 151 -3.79 3.88 12.74
C ASP A 151 -5.24 4.00 13.24
N GLY A 152 -5.44 4.76 14.32
CA GLY A 152 -6.76 4.99 14.92
C GLY A 152 -7.71 5.83 14.06
N GLU A 153 -7.21 6.50 13.01
CA GLU A 153 -7.98 7.28 12.04
C GLU A 153 -8.16 6.52 10.71
N ASP A 154 -7.81 5.23 10.68
CA ASP A 154 -7.84 4.35 9.51
C ASP A 154 -6.87 4.76 8.38
N ALA A 155 -5.87 5.59 8.71
CA ALA A 155 -4.82 5.96 7.76
C ALA A 155 -3.72 4.88 7.73
N PRO A 156 -3.23 4.46 6.54
CA PRO A 156 -2.05 3.61 6.43
C PRO A 156 -0.83 4.30 7.04
N VAL A 157 -0.11 3.60 7.92
CA VAL A 157 1.14 4.07 8.54
C VAL A 157 2.32 3.18 8.20
N GLN A 158 2.08 1.93 7.85
CA GLN A 158 3.10 0.97 7.45
C GLN A 158 2.51 0.01 6.41
N ALA A 159 3.36 -0.44 5.49
CA ALA A 159 3.05 -1.54 4.59
C ALA A 159 4.28 -2.40 4.32
N GLU A 160 4.07 -3.70 4.14
CA GLU A 160 5.08 -4.67 3.74
C GLU A 160 4.60 -5.43 2.51
N MET A 161 5.50 -5.65 1.56
CA MET A 161 5.23 -6.44 0.37
C MET A 161 5.98 -7.75 0.44
N ILE A 162 5.24 -8.85 0.38
CA ILE A 162 5.74 -10.21 0.50
C ILE A 162 5.48 -10.92 -0.82
N TYR A 163 6.53 -11.42 -1.43
CA TYR A 163 6.46 -12.19 -2.67
C TYR A 163 7.17 -13.53 -2.49
N CYS A 164 6.51 -14.63 -2.86
CA CYS A 164 7.01 -15.99 -2.64
C CYS A 164 7.48 -16.25 -1.19
N GLY A 165 6.74 -15.73 -0.20
CA GLY A 165 7.03 -15.88 1.22
C GLY A 165 8.21 -15.06 1.73
N ARG A 166 8.78 -14.17 0.92
CA ARG A 166 9.87 -13.28 1.30
C ARG A 166 9.39 -11.83 1.30
N ARG A 167 9.62 -11.11 2.39
CA ARG A 167 9.44 -9.66 2.44
C ARG A 167 10.52 -8.99 1.60
N ILE A 168 10.10 -8.25 0.59
CA ILE A 168 10.98 -7.61 -0.40
C ILE A 168 10.98 -6.09 -0.30
N ILE A 169 9.86 -5.50 0.16
CA ILE A 169 9.72 -4.05 0.32
C ILE A 169 9.01 -3.77 1.65
N THR A 170 9.48 -2.74 2.34
CA THR A 170 8.78 -2.10 3.45
C THR A 170 8.51 -0.66 3.11
N MET A 171 7.40 -0.12 3.58
CA MET A 171 7.07 1.30 3.49
C MET A 171 6.62 1.82 4.84
N GLU A 172 7.14 2.98 5.22
CA GLU A 172 6.57 3.83 6.26
C GLU A 172 5.76 4.91 5.55
N VAL A 173 4.51 5.10 5.95
CA VAL A 173 3.57 6.03 5.30
C VAL A 173 3.25 7.16 6.27
N GLU A 174 3.34 8.38 5.81
CA GLU A 174 3.06 9.58 6.59
C GLU A 174 2.13 10.52 5.81
N ASN A 175 1.48 11.42 6.54
CA ASN A 175 0.65 12.48 5.96
C ASN A 175 -0.47 11.97 5.03
N PHE A 176 -0.96 10.74 5.24
CA PHE A 176 -2.03 10.18 4.43
C PHE A 176 -3.32 10.98 4.58
N ARG A 177 -3.90 11.42 3.46
CA ARG A 177 -5.13 12.23 3.42
C ARG A 177 -5.95 11.89 2.19
N ILE A 178 -7.23 11.73 2.37
CA ILE A 178 -8.25 11.57 1.31
C ILE A 178 -8.89 12.95 1.06
N GLN A 179 -9.06 13.34 -0.21
CA GLN A 179 -9.59 14.64 -0.63
C GLN A 179 -10.79 14.49 -1.57
#